data_b85538752e29b11bc88a90f94f9a9e05
#
_entry.id   b85538752e29b11bc88a90f94f9a9e05
#
_cell.length_a   1.000
_cell.length_b   1.000
_cell.length_c   1.000
_cell.angle_alpha   90.00
_cell.angle_beta   90.00
_cell.angle_gamma   90.00
#
_symmetry.space_group_name_H-M   'P 1'
#
loop_
_entity.id
_entity.type
_entity.pdbx_description
1 polymer ?
#
loop_
_entity_poly.entity_id
_entity_poly.type
_entity_poly.pdbx_seq_one_letter_code
_entity_poly.pdbx_strand_id
1 'polypeptide(L)'
;TVHCETTSGILNPVESLGDVVAQHKKSFIVDAMSSLGGLPMTLDSLSADFVISSANKCIQGVPGFSFIVARRKALESCSGNSRSLSLDLYDQWAEMEAHHGKWRFTSPTHTVLAFAQALQELETEGGVTARSERYATNQQRLVAGMLDIGFRPLLSTSLQSPIITSFHDPVANFDFARFYGLLKQHGFVIYPGKVTHADTFRIGNIGDVHPPDIERLLNAIAEVTELMSLFPTTTSPGDRTPG
;
A
#
# COMPACT_ATOMS: atom_id res chain seq x y z
N THR A 1 15.54 1.37 -4.45
CA THR A 1 14.70 2.21 -3.57
C THR A 1 13.31 1.62 -3.43
N VAL A 2 12.56 1.99 -2.37
CA VAL A 2 11.16 1.61 -2.16
C VAL A 2 10.27 2.74 -2.70
N HIS A 3 9.20 2.41 -3.44
CA HIS A 3 8.24 3.41 -3.93
C HIS A 3 7.26 3.84 -2.82
N CYS A 4 6.55 2.88 -2.23
CA CYS A 4 5.63 3.15 -1.12
C CYS A 4 6.07 2.39 0.13
N GLU A 5 6.52 3.11 1.14
CA GLU A 5 6.93 2.53 2.42
C GLU A 5 5.71 2.47 3.35
N THR A 6 5.25 1.26 3.66
CA THR A 6 3.96 1.04 4.34
C THR A 6 4.01 1.17 5.86
N THR A 7 5.20 1.33 6.46
CA THR A 7 5.34 1.56 7.90
C THR A 7 4.89 2.98 8.27
N SER A 8 5.31 3.96 7.47
CA SER A 8 4.95 5.37 7.65
C SER A 8 3.79 5.82 6.76
N GLY A 9 3.59 5.15 5.62
CA GLY A 9 2.66 5.55 4.58
C GLY A 9 3.25 6.55 3.58
N ILE A 10 4.59 6.69 3.52
CA ILE A 10 5.23 7.64 2.61
C ILE A 10 5.28 7.11 1.17
N LEU A 11 5.03 8.01 0.23
CA LEU A 11 5.28 7.80 -1.19
C LEU A 11 6.58 8.50 -1.57
N ASN A 12 7.60 7.72 -1.90
CA ASN A 12 8.91 8.25 -2.25
C ASN A 12 8.95 8.78 -3.70
N PRO A 13 9.72 9.84 -3.98
CA PRO A 13 9.81 10.46 -5.31
C PRO A 13 10.72 9.65 -6.25
N VAL A 14 10.31 8.41 -6.58
CA VAL A 14 11.14 7.45 -7.32
C VAL A 14 11.47 7.88 -8.74
N GLU A 15 10.59 8.67 -9.39
CA GLU A 15 10.86 9.24 -10.73
C GLU A 15 12.08 10.17 -10.69
N SER A 16 12.07 11.14 -9.77
CA SER A 16 13.21 12.06 -9.61
C SER A 16 14.50 11.34 -9.20
N LEU A 17 14.40 10.28 -8.40
CA LEU A 17 15.54 9.43 -8.06
C LEU A 17 16.05 8.66 -9.28
N GLY A 18 15.15 8.16 -10.12
CA GLY A 18 15.49 7.47 -11.37
C GLY A 18 16.29 8.35 -12.31
N ASP A 19 15.90 9.62 -12.48
CA ASP A 19 16.61 10.59 -13.32
C ASP A 19 18.05 10.79 -12.85
N VAL A 20 18.26 10.90 -11.51
CA VAL A 20 19.61 11.02 -10.95
C VAL A 20 20.42 9.75 -11.19
N VAL A 21 19.83 8.57 -10.95
CA VAL A 21 20.50 7.28 -11.16
C VAL A 21 20.91 7.10 -12.61
N ALA A 22 20.02 7.48 -13.55
CA ALA A 22 20.30 7.43 -14.99
C ALA A 22 21.47 8.33 -15.40
N GLN A 23 21.55 9.55 -14.86
CA GLN A 23 22.68 10.46 -15.08
C GLN A 23 24.01 9.84 -14.65
N HIS A 24 23.99 9.06 -13.57
CA HIS A 24 25.17 8.35 -13.06
C HIS A 24 25.41 6.98 -13.71
N LYS A 25 24.60 6.60 -14.71
CA LYS A 25 24.70 5.31 -15.44
C LYS A 25 24.75 4.10 -14.51
N LYS A 26 23.90 4.11 -13.48
CA LYS A 26 23.79 3.01 -12.51
C LYS A 26 22.50 2.24 -12.76
N SER A 27 22.48 0.96 -12.39
CA SER A 27 21.25 0.17 -12.40
C SER A 27 20.28 0.67 -11.33
N PHE A 28 19.02 0.81 -11.71
CA PHE A 28 17.97 1.26 -10.80
C PHE A 28 16.92 0.17 -10.57
N ILE A 29 16.81 -0.25 -9.31
CA ILE A 29 15.85 -1.24 -8.84
C ILE A 29 14.84 -0.55 -7.95
N VAL A 30 13.56 -0.68 -8.29
CA VAL A 30 12.44 -0.10 -7.54
C VAL A 30 11.63 -1.23 -6.89
N ASP A 31 11.55 -1.21 -5.58
CA ASP A 31 10.60 -1.99 -4.82
C ASP A 31 9.24 -1.28 -4.85
N ALA A 32 8.34 -1.79 -5.69
CA ALA A 32 6.95 -1.37 -5.78
C ALA A 32 6.00 -2.46 -5.23
N MET A 33 6.49 -3.24 -4.26
CA MET A 33 5.79 -4.39 -3.70
C MET A 33 4.36 -4.06 -3.29
N SER A 34 4.13 -2.89 -2.70
CA SER A 34 2.82 -2.47 -2.21
C SER A 34 2.05 -1.58 -3.20
N SER A 35 2.67 -1.01 -4.22
CA SER A 35 2.10 0.07 -5.02
C SER A 35 1.82 -0.24 -6.49
N LEU A 36 2.52 -1.23 -7.08
CA LEU A 36 2.28 -1.60 -8.48
C LEU A 36 0.86 -2.15 -8.66
N GLY A 37 0.18 -1.66 -9.68
CA GLY A 37 -1.22 -1.97 -9.97
C GLY A 37 -2.24 -1.07 -9.26
N GLY A 38 -1.79 -0.25 -8.28
CA GLY A 38 -2.62 0.75 -7.61
C GLY A 38 -2.16 2.18 -7.86
N LEU A 39 -0.93 2.36 -8.34
CA LEU A 39 -0.39 3.67 -8.72
C LEU A 39 0.18 3.58 -10.14
N PRO A 40 -0.07 4.57 -11.02
CA PRO A 40 0.48 4.59 -12.36
C PRO A 40 2.00 4.63 -12.33
N MET A 41 2.64 3.71 -13.03
CA MET A 41 4.08 3.67 -13.21
C MET A 41 4.47 2.79 -14.40
N THR A 42 5.58 3.09 -15.04
CA THR A 42 6.21 2.28 -16.07
C THR A 42 7.72 2.23 -15.83
N LEU A 43 8.42 1.28 -16.43
CA LEU A 43 9.89 1.27 -16.39
C LEU A 43 10.48 2.57 -16.95
N ASP A 44 9.80 3.17 -17.95
CA ASP A 44 10.28 4.39 -18.59
C ASP A 44 10.05 5.63 -17.72
N SER A 45 8.85 5.79 -17.13
CA SER A 45 8.56 6.92 -16.24
C SER A 45 9.45 6.92 -14.99
N LEU A 46 9.84 5.74 -14.52
CA LEU A 46 10.70 5.57 -13.36
C LEU A 46 12.20 5.60 -13.72
N SER A 47 12.57 5.60 -14.99
CA SER A 47 13.95 5.34 -15.45
C SER A 47 14.55 4.06 -14.81
N ALA A 48 13.70 3.06 -14.50
CA ALA A 48 14.08 1.87 -13.79
C ALA A 48 14.50 0.72 -14.71
N ASP A 49 15.46 -0.09 -14.26
CA ASP A 49 15.84 -1.34 -14.91
C ASP A 49 14.98 -2.51 -14.43
N PHE A 50 14.58 -2.48 -13.15
CA PHE A 50 13.78 -3.52 -12.51
C PHE A 50 12.75 -2.90 -11.58
N VAL A 51 11.52 -3.38 -11.65
CA VAL A 51 10.44 -3.08 -10.72
C VAL A 51 9.95 -4.39 -10.10
N ILE A 52 10.00 -4.49 -8.78
CA ILE A 52 9.63 -5.69 -8.03
C ILE A 52 8.26 -5.47 -7.41
N SER A 53 7.37 -6.48 -7.54
CA SER A 53 6.05 -6.44 -6.92
C SER A 53 5.57 -7.83 -6.48
N SER A 54 4.41 -7.88 -5.84
CA SER A 54 3.77 -9.11 -5.38
C SER A 54 2.34 -9.24 -5.88
N ALA A 55 1.86 -10.47 -5.94
CA ALA A 55 0.53 -10.79 -6.43
C ALA A 55 -0.61 -10.20 -5.55
N ASN A 56 -0.38 -10.04 -4.23
CA ASN A 56 -1.42 -9.85 -3.21
C ASN A 56 -1.56 -8.42 -2.66
N LYS A 57 -0.95 -7.43 -3.30
CA LYS A 57 -1.10 -6.03 -2.89
C LYS A 57 -2.08 -5.31 -3.81
N CYS A 58 -1.70 -4.22 -4.43
CA CYS A 58 -2.63 -3.45 -5.28
C CYS A 58 -3.18 -4.21 -6.49
N ILE A 59 -2.55 -5.29 -6.94
CA ILE A 59 -3.14 -6.19 -7.96
C ILE A 59 -4.34 -6.98 -7.39
N GLN A 60 -4.43 -7.15 -6.06
CA GLN A 60 -5.52 -7.83 -5.36
C GLN A 60 -5.62 -9.34 -5.64
N GLY A 61 -4.52 -9.98 -6.02
CA GLY A 61 -4.42 -11.44 -6.06
C GLY A 61 -4.21 -12.04 -4.66
N VAL A 62 -3.99 -13.34 -4.60
CA VAL A 62 -3.66 -14.05 -3.36
C VAL A 62 -2.16 -14.10 -3.14
N PRO A 63 -1.66 -14.18 -1.88
CA PRO A 63 -0.23 -14.29 -1.61
C PRO A 63 0.33 -15.62 -2.10
N GLY A 64 1.61 -15.65 -2.53
CA GLY A 64 2.29 -16.88 -2.92
C GLY A 64 3.48 -16.69 -3.85
N PHE A 65 3.59 -15.56 -4.55
CA PHE A 65 4.77 -15.19 -5.31
C PHE A 65 4.95 -13.69 -5.45
N SER A 66 6.17 -13.30 -5.75
CA SER A 66 6.52 -11.97 -6.26
C SER A 66 6.92 -12.07 -7.73
N PHE A 67 6.78 -10.98 -8.46
CA PHE A 67 7.19 -10.91 -9.85
C PHE A 67 8.00 -9.64 -10.10
N ILE A 68 8.74 -9.64 -11.21
CA ILE A 68 9.65 -8.57 -11.56
C ILE A 68 9.39 -8.18 -13.01
N VAL A 69 9.17 -6.89 -13.24
CA VAL A 69 9.17 -6.29 -14.57
C VAL A 69 10.57 -5.73 -14.81
N ALA A 70 11.23 -6.16 -15.88
CA ALA A 70 12.61 -5.82 -16.13
C ALA A 70 12.84 -5.33 -17.57
N ARG A 71 13.79 -4.40 -17.75
CA ARG A 71 14.33 -4.12 -19.07
C ARG A 71 15.13 -5.31 -19.57
N ARG A 72 14.82 -5.80 -20.77
CA ARG A 72 15.48 -7.01 -21.32
C ARG A 72 17.01 -6.89 -21.30
N LYS A 73 17.58 -5.77 -21.73
CA LYS A 73 19.04 -5.55 -21.73
C LYS A 73 19.66 -5.61 -20.32
N ALA A 74 18.95 -5.04 -19.33
CA ALA A 74 19.41 -5.08 -17.95
C ALA A 74 19.40 -6.52 -17.42
N LEU A 75 18.33 -7.26 -17.71
CA LEU A 75 18.21 -8.69 -17.32
C LEU A 75 19.28 -9.56 -17.98
N GLU A 76 19.51 -9.40 -19.27
CA GLU A 76 20.56 -10.13 -20.02
C GLU A 76 21.96 -9.87 -19.43
N SER A 77 22.24 -8.66 -18.96
CA SER A 77 23.52 -8.32 -18.32
C SER A 77 23.72 -8.97 -16.94
N CYS A 78 22.69 -9.57 -16.37
CA CYS A 78 22.75 -10.25 -15.06
C CYS A 78 23.21 -11.72 -15.15
N SER A 79 23.45 -12.25 -16.33
CA SER A 79 23.89 -13.63 -16.50
C SER A 79 25.13 -13.94 -15.65
N GLY A 80 25.06 -14.98 -14.83
CA GLY A 80 26.15 -15.41 -13.96
C GLY A 80 26.44 -14.54 -12.74
N ASN A 81 25.67 -13.48 -12.48
CA ASN A 81 25.89 -12.58 -11.35
C ASN A 81 25.27 -13.08 -10.03
N SER A 82 24.27 -13.95 -10.11
CA SER A 82 23.57 -14.43 -8.93
C SER A 82 24.43 -15.40 -8.10
N ARG A 83 24.39 -15.21 -6.77
CA ARG A 83 24.99 -16.15 -5.81
C ARG A 83 23.98 -17.19 -5.31
N SER A 84 22.73 -17.07 -5.70
CA SER A 84 21.64 -17.94 -5.26
C SER A 84 21.07 -18.70 -6.44
N LEU A 85 21.00 -20.01 -6.34
CA LEU A 85 20.37 -20.86 -7.33
C LEU A 85 18.86 -20.55 -7.49
N SER A 86 18.16 -20.36 -6.39
CA SER A 86 16.70 -20.17 -6.37
C SER A 86 16.24 -18.74 -6.65
N LEU A 87 17.13 -17.75 -6.50
CA LEU A 87 16.85 -16.34 -6.73
C LEU A 87 17.57 -15.77 -7.95
N ASP A 88 18.05 -16.63 -8.84
CA ASP A 88 18.65 -16.22 -10.11
C ASP A 88 17.56 -15.85 -11.11
N LEU A 89 17.36 -14.55 -11.24
CA LEU A 89 16.33 -14.00 -12.13
C LEU A 89 16.64 -14.24 -13.61
N TYR A 90 17.93 -14.18 -13.99
CA TYR A 90 18.33 -14.44 -15.37
C TYR A 90 18.04 -15.89 -15.76
N ASP A 91 18.45 -16.85 -14.96
CA ASP A 91 18.23 -18.26 -15.24
C ASP A 91 16.73 -18.63 -15.18
N GLN A 92 15.94 -17.99 -14.28
CA GLN A 92 14.49 -18.15 -14.27
C GLN A 92 13.87 -17.67 -15.60
N TRP A 93 14.28 -16.50 -16.08
CA TRP A 93 13.82 -15.96 -17.34
C TRP A 93 14.27 -16.81 -18.54
N ALA A 94 15.54 -17.23 -18.58
CA ALA A 94 16.08 -18.04 -19.66
C ALA A 94 15.33 -19.38 -19.79
N GLU A 95 14.98 -20.04 -18.68
CA GLU A 95 14.15 -21.24 -18.66
C GLU A 95 12.74 -20.97 -19.24
N MET A 96 12.13 -19.86 -18.86
CA MET A 96 10.81 -19.47 -19.37
C MET A 96 10.83 -19.17 -20.87
N GLU A 97 11.86 -18.47 -21.36
CA GLU A 97 12.03 -18.19 -22.80
C GLU A 97 12.24 -19.48 -23.62
N ALA A 98 13.09 -20.38 -23.11
CA ALA A 98 13.41 -21.64 -23.79
C ALA A 98 12.25 -22.66 -23.81
N HIS A 99 11.35 -22.60 -22.83
CA HIS A 99 10.33 -23.62 -22.60
C HIS A 99 8.90 -23.07 -22.48
N HIS A 100 8.58 -22.04 -23.28
CA HIS A 100 7.20 -21.50 -23.43
C HIS A 100 6.56 -21.08 -22.11
N GLY A 101 7.29 -20.38 -21.23
CA GLY A 101 6.79 -19.86 -19.96
C GLY A 101 6.88 -20.86 -18.79
N LYS A 102 7.52 -22.00 -18.96
CA LYS A 102 7.76 -22.95 -17.87
C LYS A 102 8.67 -22.31 -16.81
N TRP A 103 8.26 -22.40 -15.56
CA TRP A 103 9.08 -21.96 -14.45
C TRP A 103 10.28 -22.88 -14.23
N ARG A 104 11.40 -22.32 -13.83
CA ARG A 104 12.62 -23.09 -13.51
C ARG A 104 12.39 -24.13 -12.40
N PHE A 105 11.56 -23.78 -11.42
CA PHE A 105 11.16 -24.64 -10.30
C PHE A 105 9.64 -24.79 -10.28
N THR A 106 9.12 -25.63 -9.35
CA THR A 106 7.69 -25.84 -9.18
C THR A 106 6.95 -24.50 -8.95
N SER A 107 6.01 -24.17 -9.82
CA SER A 107 5.24 -22.95 -9.72
C SER A 107 4.07 -23.08 -8.72
N PRO A 108 3.67 -22.01 -8.03
CA PRO A 108 2.47 -21.97 -7.22
C PRO A 108 1.22 -21.81 -8.12
N THR A 109 0.85 -22.86 -8.87
CA THR A 109 -0.10 -22.82 -9.98
C THR A 109 -1.44 -22.18 -9.58
N HIS A 110 -2.00 -22.52 -8.41
CA HIS A 110 -3.27 -21.95 -7.94
C HIS A 110 -3.17 -20.44 -7.71
N THR A 111 -2.05 -19.97 -7.15
CA THR A 111 -1.81 -18.53 -6.96
C THR A 111 -1.64 -17.80 -8.28
N VAL A 112 -0.99 -18.44 -9.27
CA VAL A 112 -0.83 -17.87 -10.63
C VAL A 112 -2.18 -17.75 -11.32
N LEU A 113 -3.05 -18.76 -11.21
CA LEU A 113 -4.43 -18.67 -11.73
C LEU A 113 -5.25 -17.57 -11.05
N ALA A 114 -5.16 -17.46 -9.73
CA ALA A 114 -5.81 -16.38 -8.99
C ALA A 114 -5.26 -15.01 -9.40
N PHE A 115 -3.96 -14.92 -9.69
CA PHE A 115 -3.34 -13.68 -10.19
C PHE A 115 -3.85 -13.30 -11.59
N ALA A 116 -4.02 -14.27 -12.48
CA ALA A 116 -4.60 -14.03 -13.80
C ALA A 116 -6.03 -13.47 -13.68
N GLN A 117 -6.84 -14.02 -12.78
CA GLN A 117 -8.16 -13.49 -12.47
C GLN A 117 -8.10 -12.06 -11.92
N ALA A 118 -7.20 -11.79 -10.97
CA ALA A 118 -7.02 -10.44 -10.42
C ALA A 118 -6.60 -9.40 -11.46
N LEU A 119 -5.81 -9.79 -12.46
CA LEU A 119 -5.48 -8.92 -13.60
C LEU A 119 -6.70 -8.63 -14.48
N GLN A 120 -7.58 -9.60 -14.72
CA GLN A 120 -8.84 -9.40 -15.43
C GLN A 120 -9.78 -8.45 -14.67
N GLU A 121 -9.85 -8.60 -13.35
CA GLU A 121 -10.62 -7.69 -12.49
C GLU A 121 -10.07 -6.27 -12.52
N LEU A 122 -8.74 -6.10 -12.49
CA LEU A 122 -8.07 -4.80 -12.65
C LEU A 122 -8.43 -4.17 -13.99
N GLU A 123 -8.38 -4.93 -15.07
CA GLU A 123 -8.74 -4.46 -16.41
C GLU A 123 -10.23 -4.07 -16.50
N THR A 124 -11.11 -4.89 -15.93
CA THR A 124 -12.55 -4.63 -15.88
C THR A 124 -12.90 -3.39 -15.08
N GLU A 125 -12.16 -3.10 -14.00
CA GLU A 125 -12.31 -1.87 -13.20
C GLU A 125 -11.95 -0.60 -14.00
N GLY A 126 -11.21 -0.72 -15.08
CA GLY A 126 -10.69 0.40 -15.89
C GLY A 126 -9.18 0.59 -15.77
N GLY A 127 -8.50 -0.46 -15.33
CA GLY A 127 -7.04 -0.52 -15.24
C GLY A 127 -6.49 0.22 -14.02
N VAL A 128 -5.17 0.44 -14.06
CA VAL A 128 -4.44 1.08 -12.96
C VAL A 128 -4.94 2.49 -12.69
N THR A 129 -5.38 3.22 -13.71
CA THR A 129 -5.88 4.59 -13.56
C THR A 129 -7.14 4.63 -12.69
N ALA A 130 -8.16 3.85 -13.02
CA ALA A 130 -9.41 3.81 -12.24
C ALA A 130 -9.18 3.32 -10.81
N ARG A 131 -8.33 2.30 -10.63
CA ARG A 131 -7.96 1.80 -9.31
C ARG A 131 -7.22 2.85 -8.49
N SER A 132 -6.30 3.58 -9.09
CA SER A 132 -5.59 4.68 -8.43
C SER A 132 -6.53 5.79 -7.98
N GLU A 133 -7.48 6.17 -8.82
CA GLU A 133 -8.50 7.16 -8.50
C GLU A 133 -9.40 6.71 -7.33
N ARG A 134 -9.80 5.44 -7.32
CA ARG A 134 -10.57 4.85 -6.20
C ARG A 134 -9.77 4.89 -4.90
N TYR A 135 -8.50 4.49 -4.92
CA TYR A 135 -7.64 4.53 -3.74
C TYR A 135 -7.41 5.96 -3.25
N ALA A 136 -7.18 6.92 -4.15
CA ALA A 136 -7.02 8.32 -3.80
C ALA A 136 -8.31 8.89 -3.17
N THR A 137 -9.48 8.59 -3.75
CA THR A 137 -10.78 8.99 -3.21
C THR A 137 -11.02 8.42 -1.81
N ASN A 138 -10.73 7.14 -1.62
CA ASN A 138 -10.87 6.47 -0.33
C ASN A 138 -9.95 7.10 0.73
N GLN A 139 -8.69 7.33 0.37
CA GLN A 139 -7.70 7.92 1.28
C GLN A 139 -8.07 9.36 1.66
N GLN A 140 -8.51 10.18 0.71
CA GLN A 140 -8.95 11.55 0.98
C GLN A 140 -10.15 11.57 1.94
N ARG A 141 -11.15 10.72 1.73
CA ARG A 141 -12.31 10.58 2.63
C ARG A 141 -11.89 10.10 4.02
N LEU A 142 -11.02 9.09 4.07
CA LEU A 142 -10.49 8.58 5.33
C LEU A 142 -9.78 9.68 6.12
N VAL A 143 -8.86 10.40 5.50
CA VAL A 143 -8.08 11.45 6.18
C VAL A 143 -8.98 12.58 6.65
N ALA A 144 -9.91 13.05 5.81
CA ALA A 144 -10.86 14.09 6.18
C ALA A 144 -11.73 13.68 7.38
N GLY A 145 -12.36 12.51 7.33
CA GLY A 145 -13.19 12.03 8.43
C GLY A 145 -12.41 11.76 9.71
N MET A 146 -11.18 11.25 9.61
CA MET A 146 -10.30 11.06 10.77
C MET A 146 -9.91 12.39 11.43
N LEU A 147 -9.65 13.43 10.63
CA LEU A 147 -9.39 14.79 11.14
C LEU A 147 -10.62 15.36 11.84
N ASP A 148 -11.82 15.17 11.28
CA ASP A 148 -13.08 15.63 11.88
C ASP A 148 -13.36 14.94 13.23
N ILE A 149 -12.99 13.65 13.37
CA ILE A 149 -13.09 12.91 14.64
C ILE A 149 -12.04 13.40 15.66
N GLY A 150 -10.88 13.92 15.20
CA GLY A 150 -9.81 14.43 16.06
C GLY A 150 -8.45 13.73 15.90
N PHE A 151 -8.35 12.73 15.05
CA PHE A 151 -7.08 12.06 14.76
C PHE A 151 -6.21 12.87 13.82
N ARG A 152 -4.89 12.71 13.91
CA ARG A 152 -3.93 13.43 13.06
C ARG A 152 -3.05 12.47 12.25
N PRO A 153 -2.96 12.65 10.93
CA PRO A 153 -2.01 11.89 10.11
C PRO A 153 -0.57 12.15 10.52
N LEU A 154 0.28 11.14 10.44
CA LEU A 154 1.72 11.24 10.69
C LEU A 154 2.43 12.12 9.66
N LEU A 155 2.04 12.03 8.40
CA LEU A 155 2.69 12.72 7.29
C LEU A 155 1.82 13.86 6.75
N SER A 156 2.47 14.87 6.19
CA SER A 156 1.79 15.89 5.39
C SER A 156 1.18 15.27 4.13
N THR A 157 0.09 15.85 3.63
CA THR A 157 -0.65 15.35 2.46
C THR A 157 0.24 15.14 1.23
N SER A 158 1.26 15.99 1.03
CA SER A 158 2.18 15.90 -0.11
C SER A 158 3.11 14.67 -0.09
N LEU A 159 3.25 14.01 1.06
CA LEU A 159 4.09 12.82 1.23
C LEU A 159 3.28 11.54 1.40
N GLN A 160 1.97 11.66 1.61
CA GLN A 160 1.12 10.51 1.87
C GLN A 160 0.88 9.65 0.62
N SER A 161 0.99 8.36 0.81
CA SER A 161 0.55 7.37 -0.17
C SER A 161 -0.99 7.24 -0.14
N PRO A 162 -1.65 7.01 -1.28
CA PRO A 162 -3.09 6.78 -1.32
C PRO A 162 -3.54 5.38 -0.87
N ILE A 163 -2.63 4.49 -0.49
CA ILE A 163 -2.95 3.08 -0.19
C ILE A 163 -2.88 2.72 1.29
N ILE A 164 -2.21 3.52 2.10
CA ILE A 164 -2.11 3.34 3.56
C ILE A 164 -1.80 4.67 4.23
N THR A 165 -2.45 4.94 5.34
CA THR A 165 -2.23 6.16 6.14
C THR A 165 -1.86 5.78 7.57
N SER A 166 -0.80 6.38 8.10
CA SER A 166 -0.43 6.30 9.51
C SER A 166 -1.02 7.50 10.24
N PHE A 167 -1.63 7.24 11.39
CA PHE A 167 -2.17 8.26 12.29
C PHE A 167 -1.43 8.22 13.62
N HIS A 168 -1.21 9.37 14.24
CA HIS A 168 -0.73 9.44 15.61
C HIS A 168 -1.75 8.84 16.57
N ASP A 169 -1.26 8.22 17.63
CA ASP A 169 -2.10 7.86 18.76
C ASP A 169 -2.74 9.13 19.32
N PRO A 170 -4.06 9.13 19.59
CA PRO A 170 -4.78 10.36 19.86
C PRO A 170 -4.47 10.98 21.24
N VAL A 171 -4.07 10.14 22.20
CA VAL A 171 -3.80 10.53 23.59
C VAL A 171 -2.62 9.73 24.15
N ALA A 172 -1.96 10.27 25.17
CA ALA A 172 -0.95 9.55 25.91
C ALA A 172 -1.55 8.27 26.52
N ASN A 173 -0.81 7.15 26.46
CA ASN A 173 -1.26 5.83 26.90
C ASN A 173 -2.50 5.31 26.15
N PHE A 174 -2.61 5.59 24.88
CA PHE A 174 -3.67 5.06 24.03
C PHE A 174 -3.67 3.53 24.03
N ASP A 175 -4.81 2.94 24.42
CA ASP A 175 -4.99 1.48 24.39
C ASP A 175 -5.39 1.03 22.97
N PHE A 176 -4.38 0.88 22.11
CA PHE A 176 -4.59 0.38 20.74
C PHE A 176 -5.24 -1.01 20.72
N ALA A 177 -4.92 -1.88 21.67
CA ALA A 177 -5.49 -3.23 21.69
C ALA A 177 -7.00 -3.21 21.91
N ARG A 178 -7.47 -2.34 22.81
CA ARG A 178 -8.89 -2.11 23.05
C ARG A 178 -9.57 -1.46 21.84
N PHE A 179 -8.96 -0.42 21.28
CA PHE A 179 -9.44 0.26 20.05
C PHE A 179 -9.60 -0.71 18.89
N TYR A 180 -8.56 -1.51 18.61
CA TYR A 180 -8.58 -2.57 17.60
C TYR A 180 -9.67 -3.61 17.88
N GLY A 181 -9.80 -4.07 19.13
CA GLY A 181 -10.79 -5.07 19.52
C GLY A 181 -12.24 -4.62 19.30
N LEU A 182 -12.51 -3.35 19.59
CA LEU A 182 -13.83 -2.74 19.35
C LEU A 182 -14.10 -2.57 17.85
N LEU A 183 -13.15 -2.04 17.07
CA LEU A 183 -13.31 -1.95 15.62
C LEU A 183 -13.50 -3.30 14.94
N LYS A 184 -12.83 -4.34 15.45
CA LYS A 184 -13.01 -5.71 14.95
C LYS A 184 -14.45 -6.22 15.17
N GLN A 185 -15.14 -5.82 16.25
CA GLN A 185 -16.55 -6.15 16.49
C GLN A 185 -17.46 -5.46 15.46
N HIS A 186 -17.06 -4.29 14.93
CA HIS A 186 -17.72 -3.60 13.80
C HIS A 186 -17.32 -4.17 12.42
N GLY A 187 -16.49 -5.22 12.38
CA GLY A 187 -16.05 -5.87 11.15
C GLY A 187 -14.81 -5.25 10.50
N PHE A 188 -14.08 -4.36 11.20
CA PHE A 188 -12.89 -3.69 10.67
C PHE A 188 -11.61 -4.16 11.36
N VAL A 189 -10.58 -4.43 10.55
CA VAL A 189 -9.25 -4.80 11.01
C VAL A 189 -8.27 -3.72 10.55
N ILE A 190 -7.57 -3.11 11.50
CA ILE A 190 -6.55 -2.10 11.27
C ILE A 190 -5.18 -2.60 11.74
N TYR A 191 -4.12 -1.82 11.55
CA TYR A 191 -2.76 -2.26 11.84
C TYR A 191 -2.12 -1.44 12.96
N PRO A 192 -1.36 -2.07 13.86
CA PRO A 192 -0.53 -1.33 14.82
C PRO A 192 0.53 -0.51 14.09
N GLY A 193 0.99 0.54 14.70
CA GLY A 193 2.13 1.32 14.21
C GLY A 193 3.44 0.54 14.29
N LYS A 194 4.41 0.97 13.48
CA LYS A 194 5.76 0.40 13.43
C LYS A 194 6.84 1.46 13.35
N VAL A 195 6.48 2.73 13.50
CA VAL A 195 7.44 3.84 13.47
C VAL A 195 8.15 3.93 14.81
N THR A 196 9.47 4.05 14.80
CA THR A 196 10.31 4.02 16.03
C THR A 196 10.27 5.30 16.86
N HIS A 197 9.81 6.41 16.28
CA HIS A 197 9.88 7.73 16.90
C HIS A 197 8.52 8.37 17.19
N ALA A 198 7.44 7.65 16.95
CA ALA A 198 6.08 8.13 17.22
C ALA A 198 5.15 6.94 17.49
N ASP A 199 4.29 7.08 18.49
CA ASP A 199 3.22 6.14 18.74
C ASP A 199 2.12 6.39 17.70
N THR A 200 1.83 5.33 16.93
CA THR A 200 0.96 5.43 15.74
C THR A 200 0.21 4.13 15.51
N PHE A 201 -0.87 4.21 14.73
CA PHE A 201 -1.52 3.07 14.09
C PHE A 201 -1.74 3.36 12.60
N ARG A 202 -2.13 2.34 11.84
CA ARG A 202 -2.26 2.47 10.38
C ARG A 202 -3.60 1.94 9.90
N ILE A 203 -4.15 2.61 8.90
CA ILE A 203 -5.33 2.19 8.16
C ILE A 203 -4.95 2.07 6.69
N GLY A 204 -5.09 0.86 6.13
CA GLY A 204 -4.87 0.57 4.71
C GLY A 204 -6.20 0.52 3.96
N ASN A 205 -6.18 0.95 2.72
CA ASN A 205 -7.34 0.91 1.81
C ASN A 205 -7.04 0.16 0.50
N ILE A 206 -6.04 -0.73 0.53
CA ILE A 206 -5.79 -1.71 -0.54
C ILE A 206 -6.89 -2.77 -0.48
N GLY A 207 -7.33 -3.23 -1.62
CA GLY A 207 -8.35 -4.26 -1.75
C GLY A 207 -9.61 -3.76 -2.42
N ASP A 208 -10.64 -4.58 -2.41
CA ASP A 208 -11.96 -4.24 -2.93
C ASP A 208 -12.73 -3.38 -1.89
N VAL A 209 -12.19 -2.19 -1.64
CA VAL A 209 -12.70 -1.19 -0.69
C VAL A 209 -13.20 0.01 -1.47
N HIS A 210 -14.42 0.43 -1.18
CA HIS A 210 -15.12 1.52 -1.85
C HIS A 210 -15.50 2.65 -0.89
N PRO A 211 -15.86 3.85 -1.38
CA PRO A 211 -16.22 4.97 -0.52
C PRO A 211 -17.25 4.66 0.58
N PRO A 212 -18.32 3.86 0.34
CA PRO A 212 -19.25 3.49 1.42
C PRO A 212 -18.60 2.67 2.54
N ASP A 213 -17.54 1.88 2.24
CA ASP A 213 -16.82 1.12 3.26
C ASP A 213 -16.01 2.05 4.16
N ILE A 214 -15.43 3.11 3.59
CA ILE A 214 -14.73 4.15 4.35
C ILE A 214 -15.69 4.90 5.26
N GLU A 215 -16.90 5.22 4.78
CA GLU A 215 -17.93 5.87 5.59
C GLU A 215 -18.37 4.98 6.76
N ARG A 216 -18.58 3.69 6.54
CA ARG A 216 -18.88 2.73 7.61
C ARG A 216 -17.74 2.62 8.62
N LEU A 217 -16.48 2.62 8.16
CA LEU A 217 -15.31 2.60 9.03
C LEU A 217 -15.25 3.88 9.90
N LEU A 218 -15.45 5.05 9.31
CA LEU A 218 -15.44 6.32 10.03
C LEU A 218 -16.54 6.39 11.10
N ASN A 219 -17.74 5.91 10.80
CA ASN A 219 -18.83 5.82 11.77
C ASN A 219 -18.44 4.89 12.93
N ALA A 220 -17.88 3.71 12.64
CA ALA A 220 -17.40 2.79 13.67
C ALA A 220 -16.28 3.41 14.52
N ILE A 221 -15.36 4.15 13.90
CA ILE A 221 -14.28 4.85 14.62
C ILE A 221 -14.87 5.92 15.55
N ALA A 222 -15.85 6.71 15.10
CA ALA A 222 -16.51 7.72 15.91
C ALA A 222 -17.17 7.08 17.15
N GLU A 223 -17.98 6.02 16.97
CA GLU A 223 -18.61 5.29 18.07
C GLU A 223 -17.58 4.73 19.06
N VAL A 224 -16.52 4.10 18.56
CA VAL A 224 -15.45 3.54 19.41
C VAL A 224 -14.70 4.64 20.16
N THR A 225 -14.49 5.78 19.51
CA THR A 225 -13.84 6.95 20.11
C THR A 225 -14.66 7.51 21.29
N GLU A 226 -15.98 7.57 21.16
CA GLU A 226 -16.90 7.94 22.25
C GLU A 226 -16.87 6.91 23.39
N LEU A 227 -16.97 5.61 23.08
CA LEU A 227 -16.90 4.52 24.07
C LEU A 227 -15.60 4.50 24.86
N MET A 228 -14.51 4.94 24.25
CA MET A 228 -13.20 5.05 24.89
C MET A 228 -12.94 6.41 25.54
N SER A 229 -13.83 7.39 25.34
CA SER A 229 -13.69 8.78 25.81
C SER A 229 -12.35 9.40 25.39
N LEU A 230 -11.96 9.21 24.12
CA LEU A 230 -10.64 9.63 23.62
C LEU A 230 -10.54 11.15 23.46
N PHE A 231 -11.63 11.82 23.13
CA PHE A 231 -11.66 13.28 22.97
C PHE A 231 -12.72 13.89 23.89
N PRO A 232 -12.52 15.13 24.37
CA PRO A 232 -13.58 15.84 25.13
C PRO A 232 -14.84 15.93 24.28
N THR A 233 -15.98 15.59 24.85
CA THR A 233 -17.28 15.87 24.25
C THR A 233 -17.39 17.38 24.08
N THR A 234 -17.56 17.88 22.86
CA THR A 234 -17.94 19.27 22.63
C THR A 234 -19.34 19.44 23.15
N THR A 235 -19.47 19.89 24.41
CA THR A 235 -20.74 20.37 24.93
C THR A 235 -21.20 21.51 24.03
N SER A 236 -22.32 21.31 23.36
CA SER A 236 -23.04 22.37 22.63
C SER A 236 -23.16 23.60 23.54
N PRO A 237 -22.87 24.82 23.07
CA PRO A 237 -23.07 26.05 23.86
C PRO A 237 -24.57 26.40 23.90
N GLY A 238 -25.32 25.66 24.72
CA GLY A 238 -26.77 25.81 24.79
C GLY A 238 -27.37 25.44 26.13
N ASP A 239 -26.77 25.85 27.26
CA ASP A 239 -27.48 25.87 28.52
C ASP A 239 -26.91 27.00 29.44
N ARG A 240 -27.06 28.23 28.98
CA ARG A 240 -27.03 29.35 29.89
C ARG A 240 -28.48 29.62 30.29
N THR A 241 -28.93 29.00 31.35
CA THR A 241 -30.10 29.49 32.11
C THR A 241 -29.78 30.88 32.63
N PRO A 242 -30.64 31.90 32.37
CA PRO A 242 -30.49 33.19 33.00
C PRO A 242 -30.99 33.09 34.46
N GLY A 243 -30.09 33.32 35.40
CA GLY A 243 -30.41 33.61 36.80
C GLY A 243 -30.34 35.10 37.06
#